data_4dbbf39e304ec39abb6b559207e238f3
#
_entry.id   4dbbf39e304ec39abb6b559207e238f3
#
_cell.length_a   1.000
_cell.length_b   1.000
_cell.length_c   1.000
_cell.angle_alpha   90.00
_cell.angle_beta   90.00
_cell.angle_gamma   90.00
#
_symmetry.space_group_name_H-M   'P 1'
#
loop_
_entity.id
_entity.type
_entity.pdbx_description
1 polymer ?
#
loop_
_entity_poly.entity_id
_entity_poly.type
_entity_poly.pdbx_seq_one_letter_code
_entity_poly.pdbx_strand_id
1 'polypeptide(L)'
;MRNFSDGFFIQKIYRKIIPLQKFIFLKDLLLITPPFTQLNTPYPATAYLKGFLNTKNISSYQIDLGIEVILEIFSKKGVTEIFNVKPKNLSENAQRIFALREEYIKTIDEVIAFLQNKKPTLARQICSMNFLPEASRFNQLDDMEYAFGNMGLQDKAKHLATLYLEDL
;
A
#
# COMPACT_ATOMS: atom_id res chain seq x y z
N MET A 1 -3.03 21.00 -21.94
CA MET A 1 -4.31 20.50 -21.39
C MET A 1 -4.15 19.01 -21.13
N ARG A 2 -4.00 18.60 -19.88
CA ARG A 2 -3.91 17.18 -19.49
C ARG A 2 -5.32 16.64 -19.38
N ASN A 3 -5.68 15.68 -20.21
CA ASN A 3 -6.97 15.00 -20.13
C ASN A 3 -6.95 14.09 -18.90
N PHE A 4 -7.75 14.43 -17.92
CA PHE A 4 -8.07 13.64 -16.73
C PHE A 4 -8.97 12.45 -17.11
N SER A 5 -8.43 11.43 -17.76
CA SER A 5 -9.07 10.10 -17.83
C SER A 5 -8.90 9.31 -16.52
N ASP A 6 -8.13 9.85 -15.57
CA ASP A 6 -7.75 9.20 -14.31
C ASP A 6 -8.87 9.19 -13.26
N GLY A 7 -9.89 10.05 -13.42
CA GLY A 7 -11.05 10.08 -12.53
C GLY A 7 -11.88 8.79 -12.53
N PHE A 8 -11.84 8.03 -13.63
CA PHE A 8 -12.62 6.80 -13.77
C PHE A 8 -12.05 5.64 -12.95
N PHE A 9 -10.72 5.54 -12.86
CA PHE A 9 -10.04 4.51 -12.07
C PHE A 9 -10.25 4.73 -10.57
N ILE A 10 -10.04 5.94 -10.10
CA ILE A 10 -10.28 6.35 -8.71
C ILE A 10 -11.76 6.15 -8.34
N GLN A 11 -12.69 6.52 -9.22
CA GLN A 11 -14.12 6.35 -8.99
C GLN A 11 -14.55 4.87 -8.95
N LYS A 12 -13.87 4.00 -9.70
CA LYS A 12 -14.10 2.55 -9.68
C LYS A 12 -13.56 1.91 -8.39
N ILE A 13 -12.40 2.37 -7.88
CA ILE A 13 -11.86 2.00 -6.57
C ILE A 13 -12.82 2.43 -5.46
N TYR A 14 -13.28 3.68 -5.45
CA TYR A 14 -14.24 4.19 -4.47
C TYR A 14 -15.54 3.37 -4.42
N ARG A 15 -16.10 3.01 -5.56
CA ARG A 15 -17.35 2.19 -5.62
C ARG A 15 -17.17 0.76 -5.12
N LYS A 16 -15.96 0.22 -5.11
CA LYS A 16 -15.69 -1.17 -4.76
C LYS A 16 -15.20 -1.33 -3.31
N ILE A 17 -14.44 -0.36 -2.80
CA ILE A 17 -13.94 -0.35 -1.42
C ILE A 17 -15.08 -0.12 -0.42
N ILE A 18 -16.11 0.63 -0.83
CA ILE A 18 -17.21 0.94 0.07
C ILE A 18 -18.49 0.33 -0.50
N PRO A 19 -18.95 -0.81 0.00
CA PRO A 19 -20.37 -1.16 -0.11
C PRO A 19 -21.16 -0.21 0.82
N LEU A 20 -21.07 1.12 0.54
CA LEU A 20 -21.73 2.18 1.30
C LEU A 20 -23.21 1.89 1.53
N GLN A 21 -23.87 1.24 0.56
CA GLN A 21 -25.27 0.85 0.71
C GLN A 21 -25.55 -0.09 1.88
N LYS A 22 -24.59 -0.95 2.25
CA LYS A 22 -24.81 -1.91 3.34
C LYS A 22 -24.56 -1.34 4.73
N PHE A 23 -23.80 -0.22 4.83
CA PHE A 23 -23.41 0.39 6.10
C PHE A 23 -24.25 1.61 6.49
N ILE A 24 -24.78 2.35 5.53
CA ILE A 24 -25.55 3.59 5.76
C ILE A 24 -26.89 3.31 6.47
N PHE A 25 -27.48 2.13 6.29
CA PHE A 25 -28.77 1.78 6.90
C PHE A 25 -28.71 1.40 8.39
N LEU A 26 -27.52 1.27 9.00
CA LEU A 26 -27.38 0.74 10.37
C LEU A 26 -26.60 1.68 11.31
N LYS A 27 -26.05 2.81 10.84
CA LYS A 27 -25.23 3.71 11.62
C LYS A 27 -25.59 5.17 11.37
N ASP A 28 -25.65 5.97 12.43
CA ASP A 28 -26.03 7.39 12.35
C ASP A 28 -24.91 8.25 11.78
N LEU A 29 -23.63 7.84 11.97
CA LEU A 29 -22.46 8.61 11.56
C LEU A 29 -21.38 7.71 10.94
N LEU A 30 -20.73 8.23 9.89
CA LEU A 30 -19.54 7.65 9.28
C LEU A 30 -18.35 8.59 9.48
N LEU A 31 -17.32 8.11 10.17
CA LEU A 31 -16.05 8.80 10.40
C LEU A 31 -15.03 8.27 9.37
N ILE A 32 -14.49 9.16 8.54
CA ILE A 32 -13.58 8.81 7.48
C ILE A 32 -12.24 9.49 7.68
N THR A 33 -11.15 8.72 7.76
CA THR A 33 -9.81 9.20 7.47
C THR A 33 -9.66 9.25 5.95
N PRO A 34 -9.40 10.42 5.33
CA PRO A 34 -9.31 10.52 3.87
C PRO A 34 -8.10 9.77 3.32
N PRO A 35 -8.11 9.38 2.03
CA PRO A 35 -6.95 8.77 1.38
C PRO A 35 -5.79 9.77 1.27
N PHE A 36 -4.57 9.23 1.10
CA PHE A 36 -3.32 10.00 0.97
C PHE A 36 -2.94 10.82 2.21
N THR A 37 -3.45 10.44 3.38
CA THR A 37 -2.90 10.87 4.66
C THR A 37 -1.62 10.10 4.97
N GLN A 38 -0.83 10.60 5.92
CA GLN A 38 0.40 9.96 6.36
C GLN A 38 0.12 8.55 6.92
N LEU A 39 0.74 7.53 6.31
CA LEU A 39 0.47 6.12 6.65
C LEU A 39 1.33 5.58 7.81
N ASN A 40 2.47 6.21 8.08
CA ASN A 40 3.40 5.77 9.11
C ASN A 40 2.99 6.18 10.54
N THR A 41 1.96 7.01 10.67
CA THR A 41 1.45 7.45 11.96
C THR A 41 -0.07 7.31 11.98
N PRO A 42 -0.67 6.60 12.96
CA PRO A 42 -2.12 6.52 13.09
C PRO A 42 -2.74 7.91 13.22
N TYR A 43 -3.79 8.18 12.46
CA TYR A 43 -4.55 9.43 12.56
C TYR A 43 -5.58 9.31 13.68
N PRO A 44 -5.33 9.91 14.86
CA PRO A 44 -6.10 9.58 16.06
C PRO A 44 -7.49 10.23 16.11
N ALA A 45 -7.74 11.29 15.32
CA ALA A 45 -8.96 12.08 15.43
C ALA A 45 -10.24 11.25 15.27
N THR A 46 -10.30 10.36 14.30
CA THR A 46 -11.48 9.50 14.06
C THR A 46 -11.71 8.51 15.21
N ALA A 47 -10.64 8.02 15.83
CA ALA A 47 -10.73 7.14 17.00
C ALA A 47 -11.26 7.88 18.24
N TYR A 48 -10.77 9.10 18.52
CA TYR A 48 -11.27 9.94 19.62
C TYR A 48 -12.74 10.33 19.41
N LEU A 49 -13.10 10.75 18.20
CA LEU A 49 -14.49 11.07 17.86
C LEU A 49 -15.40 9.87 18.04
N LYS A 50 -14.98 8.69 17.58
CA LYS A 50 -15.75 7.46 17.78
C LYS A 50 -15.90 7.11 19.25
N GLY A 51 -14.83 7.25 20.04
CA GLY A 51 -14.89 7.07 21.50
C GLY A 51 -15.89 8.01 22.15
N PHE A 52 -15.86 9.29 21.81
CA PHE A 52 -16.84 10.28 22.30
C PHE A 52 -18.27 9.93 21.90
N LEU A 53 -18.52 9.60 20.63
CA LEU A 53 -19.87 9.24 20.16
C LEU A 53 -20.41 8.01 20.88
N ASN A 54 -19.57 7.04 21.20
CA ASN A 54 -19.96 5.87 22.01
C ASN A 54 -20.44 6.28 23.41
N THR A 55 -19.83 7.30 24.05
CA THR A 55 -20.29 7.79 25.36
C THR A 55 -21.66 8.48 25.30
N LYS A 56 -22.07 8.89 24.10
CA LYS A 56 -23.38 9.51 23.84
C LYS A 56 -24.40 8.52 23.25
N ASN A 57 -24.07 7.23 23.18
CA ASN A 57 -24.89 6.20 22.56
C ASN A 57 -25.24 6.49 21.09
N ILE A 58 -24.39 7.28 20.39
CA ILE A 58 -24.54 7.56 18.96
C ILE A 58 -23.84 6.47 18.18
N SER A 59 -24.61 5.76 17.34
CA SER A 59 -24.08 4.69 16.50
C SER A 59 -23.19 5.26 15.40
N SER A 60 -21.91 4.83 15.34
CA SER A 60 -20.96 5.32 14.35
C SER A 60 -20.10 4.19 13.77
N TYR A 61 -19.67 4.39 12.52
CA TYR A 61 -18.70 3.54 11.83
C TYR A 61 -17.45 4.36 11.52
N GLN A 62 -16.28 3.73 11.61
CA GLN A 62 -15.00 4.35 11.29
C GLN A 62 -14.33 3.58 10.16
N ILE A 63 -13.78 4.30 9.20
CA ILE A 63 -13.00 3.74 8.09
C ILE A 63 -11.76 4.61 7.85
N ASP A 64 -10.64 3.96 7.55
CA ASP A 64 -9.42 4.61 7.11
C ASP A 64 -9.21 4.31 5.61
N LEU A 65 -9.57 5.30 4.78
CA LEU A 65 -9.42 5.18 3.34
C LEU A 65 -7.96 5.28 2.87
N GLY A 66 -7.07 5.85 3.69
CA GLY A 66 -5.64 5.86 3.41
C GLY A 66 -5.09 4.44 3.34
N ILE A 67 -5.37 3.64 4.35
CA ILE A 67 -4.95 2.23 4.41
C ILE A 67 -5.67 1.40 3.34
N GLU A 68 -7.00 1.54 3.20
CA GLU A 68 -7.79 0.76 2.25
C GLU A 68 -7.33 0.97 0.81
N VAL A 69 -7.08 2.22 0.40
CA VAL A 69 -6.60 2.55 -0.96
C VAL A 69 -5.22 1.95 -1.20
N ILE A 70 -4.29 2.07 -0.26
CA ILE A 70 -2.95 1.51 -0.38
C ILE A 70 -3.00 -0.02 -0.50
N LEU A 71 -3.81 -0.69 0.31
CA LEU A 71 -3.94 -2.15 0.24
C LEU A 71 -4.60 -2.63 -1.06
N GLU A 72 -5.52 -1.85 -1.64
CA GLU A 72 -6.10 -2.21 -2.96
C GLU A 72 -5.09 -1.97 -4.09
N ILE A 73 -4.31 -0.88 -4.07
CA ILE A 73 -3.27 -0.58 -5.06
C ILE A 73 -2.16 -1.64 -5.01
N PHE A 74 -1.62 -1.90 -3.82
CA PHE A 74 -0.56 -2.89 -3.60
C PHE A 74 -1.11 -4.30 -3.36
N SER A 75 -2.11 -4.69 -4.14
CA SER A 75 -2.60 -6.05 -4.26
C SER A 75 -2.23 -6.62 -5.62
N LYS A 76 -2.19 -7.95 -5.74
CA LYS A 76 -1.98 -8.62 -7.04
C LYS A 76 -2.91 -8.08 -8.13
N LYS A 77 -4.17 -7.82 -7.77
CA LYS A 77 -5.15 -7.26 -8.69
C LYS A 77 -4.85 -5.81 -9.03
N GLY A 78 -4.56 -4.95 -8.04
CA GLY A 78 -4.27 -3.53 -8.25
C GLY A 78 -3.03 -3.35 -9.12
N VAL A 79 -1.93 -4.05 -8.80
CA VAL A 79 -0.69 -4.02 -9.58
C VAL A 79 -0.91 -4.55 -11.01
N THR A 80 -1.72 -5.61 -11.20
CA THR A 80 -2.08 -6.07 -12.54
C THR A 80 -2.85 -5.01 -13.33
N GLU A 81 -3.81 -4.32 -12.71
CA GLU A 81 -4.55 -3.24 -13.37
C GLU A 81 -3.63 -2.06 -13.75
N ILE A 82 -2.65 -1.71 -12.90
CA ILE A 82 -1.64 -0.68 -13.20
C ILE A 82 -0.79 -1.07 -14.42
N PHE A 83 -0.27 -2.28 -14.47
CA PHE A 83 0.55 -2.76 -15.59
C PHE A 83 -0.22 -2.94 -16.90
N ASN A 84 -1.55 -3.04 -16.85
CA ASN A 84 -2.40 -3.04 -18.06
C ASN A 84 -2.54 -1.65 -18.70
N VAL A 85 -2.23 -0.58 -17.97
CA VAL A 85 -2.16 0.77 -18.51
C VAL A 85 -0.84 0.92 -19.26
N LYS A 86 -0.88 1.17 -20.59
CA LYS A 86 0.34 1.37 -21.41
C LYS A 86 0.63 2.87 -21.56
N PRO A 87 1.49 3.46 -20.72
CA PRO A 87 1.88 4.85 -20.89
C PRO A 87 2.72 5.02 -22.15
N LYS A 88 2.57 6.16 -22.84
CA LYS A 88 3.25 6.41 -24.13
C LYS A 88 4.75 6.70 -23.99
N ASN A 89 5.16 7.29 -22.88
CA ASN A 89 6.56 7.64 -22.62
C ASN A 89 6.94 7.18 -21.21
N LEU A 90 7.71 6.10 -21.14
CA LEU A 90 8.23 5.56 -19.89
C LEU A 90 9.67 6.06 -19.67
N SER A 91 9.98 6.48 -18.43
CA SER A 91 11.35 6.66 -17.99
C SER A 91 12.10 5.32 -18.02
N GLU A 92 13.41 5.35 -18.00
CA GLU A 92 14.26 4.14 -17.98
C GLU A 92 13.89 3.22 -16.80
N ASN A 93 13.72 3.80 -15.60
CA ASN A 93 13.29 3.05 -14.42
C ASN A 93 11.91 2.42 -14.61
N ALA A 94 10.94 3.16 -15.15
CA ALA A 94 9.61 2.63 -15.42
C ALA A 94 9.64 1.50 -16.45
N GLN A 95 10.52 1.56 -17.47
CA GLN A 95 10.71 0.46 -18.42
C GLN A 95 11.24 -0.79 -17.71
N ARG A 96 12.22 -0.65 -16.79
CA ARG A 96 12.73 -1.76 -15.98
C ARG A 96 11.64 -2.38 -15.11
N ILE A 97 10.82 -1.55 -14.43
CA ILE A 97 9.69 -2.02 -13.62
C ILE A 97 8.69 -2.78 -14.50
N PHE A 98 8.35 -2.27 -15.67
CA PHE A 98 7.48 -2.97 -16.63
C PHE A 98 8.06 -4.29 -17.14
N ALA A 99 9.37 -4.39 -17.30
CA ALA A 99 10.04 -5.65 -17.67
C ALA A 99 9.90 -6.69 -16.55
N LEU A 100 9.92 -6.26 -15.30
CA LEU A 100 9.82 -7.11 -14.10
C LEU A 100 8.35 -7.30 -13.62
N ARG A 101 7.34 -6.91 -14.40
CA ARG A 101 5.93 -6.88 -13.97
C ARG A 101 5.40 -8.22 -13.46
N GLU A 102 5.81 -9.33 -14.07
CA GLU A 102 5.32 -10.65 -13.67
C GLU A 102 5.82 -11.04 -12.27
N GLU A 103 7.08 -10.67 -11.95
CA GLU A 103 7.68 -10.87 -10.64
C GLU A 103 6.98 -9.99 -9.59
N TYR A 104 6.69 -8.72 -9.91
CA TYR A 104 5.92 -7.83 -9.04
C TYR A 104 4.52 -8.39 -8.76
N ILE A 105 3.79 -8.80 -9.80
CA ILE A 105 2.44 -9.39 -9.66
C ILE A 105 2.47 -10.67 -8.81
N LYS A 106 3.54 -11.46 -8.93
CA LYS A 106 3.70 -12.71 -8.18
C LYS A 106 3.99 -12.48 -6.70
N THR A 107 4.76 -11.45 -6.36
CA THR A 107 5.32 -11.25 -5.01
C THR A 107 4.54 -10.28 -4.13
N ILE A 108 3.75 -9.36 -4.71
CA ILE A 108 3.14 -8.24 -3.99
C ILE A 108 2.29 -8.67 -2.79
N ASP A 109 1.40 -9.64 -2.93
CA ASP A 109 0.51 -10.07 -1.83
C ASP A 109 1.32 -10.66 -0.66
N GLU A 110 2.40 -11.37 -0.96
CA GLU A 110 3.30 -11.95 0.05
C GLU A 110 4.07 -10.85 0.80
N VAL A 111 4.56 -9.84 0.08
CA VAL A 111 5.25 -8.68 0.66
C VAL A 111 4.32 -7.89 1.57
N ILE A 112 3.11 -7.60 1.12
CA ILE A 112 2.10 -6.92 1.95
C ILE A 112 1.76 -7.75 3.19
N ALA A 113 1.57 -9.07 3.06
CA ALA A 113 1.31 -9.94 4.20
C ALA A 113 2.49 -9.95 5.20
N PHE A 114 3.73 -9.89 4.70
CA PHE A 114 4.93 -9.76 5.54
C PHE A 114 4.94 -8.42 6.31
N LEU A 115 4.73 -7.31 5.63
CA LEU A 115 4.70 -5.98 6.26
C LEU A 115 3.57 -5.86 7.29
N GLN A 116 2.45 -6.56 7.09
CA GLN A 116 1.37 -6.69 8.07
C GLN A 116 1.66 -7.67 9.21
N ASN A 117 2.89 -8.22 9.32
CA ASN A 117 3.29 -9.25 10.29
C ASN A 117 2.49 -10.57 10.21
N LYS A 118 1.81 -10.84 9.08
CA LYS A 118 1.07 -12.10 8.85
C LYS A 118 1.97 -13.24 8.40
N LYS A 119 3.14 -12.93 7.79
CA LYS A 119 4.13 -13.89 7.29
C LYS A 119 5.57 -13.55 7.71
N PRO A 120 5.90 -13.52 8.99
CA PRO A 120 7.23 -13.08 9.49
C PRO A 120 8.38 -13.96 9.00
N THR A 121 8.11 -15.22 8.64
CA THR A 121 9.12 -16.15 8.12
C THR A 121 9.65 -15.77 6.74
N LEU A 122 8.93 -14.92 5.98
CA LEU A 122 9.35 -14.44 4.67
C LEU A 122 10.62 -13.59 4.71
N ALA A 123 10.98 -13.04 5.88
CA ALA A 123 12.18 -12.23 6.07
C ALA A 123 13.46 -12.86 5.51
N ARG A 124 13.64 -14.18 5.69
CA ARG A 124 14.81 -14.88 5.17
C ARG A 124 14.87 -14.89 3.64
N GLN A 125 13.72 -15.09 3.00
CA GLN A 125 13.63 -15.09 1.52
C GLN A 125 13.87 -13.69 0.97
N ILE A 126 13.30 -12.66 1.58
CA ILE A 126 13.53 -11.27 1.21
C ILE A 126 15.02 -10.93 1.31
N CYS A 127 15.67 -11.26 2.43
CA CYS A 127 17.08 -10.97 2.65
C CYS A 127 18.04 -11.81 1.81
N SER A 128 17.58 -12.89 1.16
CA SER A 128 18.41 -13.68 0.24
C SER A 128 18.59 -13.02 -1.13
N MET A 129 17.99 -11.86 -1.36
CA MET A 129 18.07 -11.06 -2.61
C MET A 129 17.62 -11.81 -3.89
N ASN A 130 16.91 -12.92 -3.75
CA ASN A 130 16.42 -13.72 -4.88
C ASN A 130 14.89 -13.80 -4.93
N PHE A 131 14.20 -13.05 -4.06
CA PHE A 131 12.75 -13.11 -3.93
C PHE A 131 12.05 -11.88 -4.52
N LEU A 132 12.60 -10.68 -4.27
CA LEU A 132 12.03 -9.44 -4.74
C LEU A 132 12.61 -9.07 -6.12
N PRO A 133 11.81 -8.57 -7.07
CA PRO A 133 12.33 -7.89 -8.24
C PRO A 133 13.04 -6.60 -7.79
N GLU A 134 14.22 -6.35 -8.36
CA GLU A 134 15.08 -5.25 -7.97
C GLU A 134 15.10 -4.19 -9.07
N ALA A 135 14.49 -3.03 -8.81
CA ALA A 135 14.55 -1.87 -9.68
C ALA A 135 15.53 -0.80 -9.13
N SER A 136 15.31 0.48 -9.40
CA SER A 136 16.32 1.51 -9.14
C SER A 136 16.61 1.77 -7.67
N ARG A 137 15.65 1.56 -6.78
CA ARG A 137 15.82 1.78 -5.33
C ARG A 137 16.85 0.83 -4.73
N PHE A 138 17.01 -0.36 -5.31
CA PHE A 138 17.98 -1.35 -4.86
C PHE A 138 19.43 -0.99 -5.22
N ASN A 139 19.68 0.00 -6.08
CA ASN A 139 21.03 0.45 -6.42
C ASN A 139 21.75 1.16 -5.26
N GLN A 140 21.07 1.51 -4.18
CA GLN A 140 21.61 2.24 -3.01
C GLN A 140 21.83 1.35 -1.80
N LEU A 141 21.84 0.03 -1.96
CA LEU A 141 21.96 -0.94 -0.84
C LEU A 141 23.32 -0.89 -0.13
N ASP A 142 24.39 -0.54 -0.84
CA ASP A 142 25.75 -0.49 -0.28
C ASP A 142 25.88 0.57 0.83
N ASP A 143 25.08 1.63 0.78
CA ASP A 143 25.06 2.68 1.80
C ASP A 143 24.27 2.26 3.06
N MET A 144 23.50 1.18 3.01
CA MET A 144 22.55 0.80 4.06
C MET A 144 23.27 0.27 5.31
N GLU A 145 24.30 -0.58 5.16
CA GLU A 145 25.07 -1.11 6.29
C GLU A 145 25.87 0.01 6.96
N TYR A 146 26.34 0.98 6.19
CA TYR A 146 27.03 2.15 6.71
C TYR A 146 26.08 3.08 7.48
N ALA A 147 24.87 3.32 6.96
CA ALA A 147 23.90 4.24 7.55
C ALA A 147 23.20 3.69 8.81
N PHE A 148 22.90 2.38 8.84
CA PHE A 148 22.07 1.77 9.88
C PHE A 148 22.81 0.75 10.76
N GLY A 149 24.07 0.43 10.45
CA GLY A 149 24.83 -0.58 11.20
C GLY A 149 24.29 -2.00 11.06
N ASN A 150 24.49 -2.82 12.07
CA ASN A 150 23.98 -4.19 12.09
C ASN A 150 22.45 -4.22 12.29
N MET A 151 21.71 -4.25 11.21
CA MET A 151 20.25 -4.44 11.25
C MET A 151 19.89 -5.90 11.53
N GLY A 152 18.90 -6.10 12.39
CA GLY A 152 18.28 -7.42 12.56
C GLY A 152 17.62 -7.91 11.27
N LEU A 153 17.52 -9.24 11.09
CA LEU A 153 16.96 -9.86 9.90
C LEU A 153 15.58 -9.30 9.52
N GLN A 154 14.71 -9.08 10.52
CA GLN A 154 13.36 -8.56 10.30
C GLN A 154 13.37 -7.11 9.82
N ASP A 155 14.24 -6.26 10.39
CA ASP A 155 14.31 -4.85 10.04
C ASP A 155 14.93 -4.68 8.66
N LYS A 156 15.98 -5.46 8.34
CA LYS A 156 16.54 -5.51 6.97
C LYS A 156 15.49 -5.94 5.96
N ALA A 157 14.72 -6.98 6.24
CA ALA A 157 13.66 -7.44 5.34
C ALA A 157 12.54 -6.40 5.15
N LYS A 158 12.13 -5.68 6.22
CA LYS A 158 11.15 -4.59 6.13
C LYS A 158 11.68 -3.44 5.27
N HIS A 159 12.95 -3.08 5.44
CA HIS A 159 13.57 -2.04 4.63
C HIS A 159 13.59 -2.42 3.13
N LEU A 160 14.04 -3.64 2.80
CA LEU A 160 14.01 -4.13 1.42
C LEU A 160 12.59 -4.18 0.83
N ALA A 161 11.60 -4.60 1.64
CA ALA A 161 10.20 -4.58 1.25
C ALA A 161 9.67 -3.15 1.01
N THR A 162 10.18 -2.15 1.74
CA THR A 162 9.85 -0.74 1.51
C THR A 162 10.43 -0.24 0.18
N LEU A 163 11.70 -0.52 -0.11
CA LEU A 163 12.33 -0.16 -1.38
C LEU A 163 11.59 -0.78 -2.57
N TYR A 164 11.18 -2.03 -2.44
CA TYR A 164 10.36 -2.73 -3.42
C TYR A 164 9.02 -2.03 -3.70
N LEU A 165 8.32 -1.53 -2.66
CA LEU A 165 7.07 -0.78 -2.81
C LEU A 165 7.29 0.62 -3.37
N GLU A 166 8.42 1.26 -3.06
CA GLU A 166 8.78 2.59 -3.56
C GLU A 166 9.16 2.59 -5.05
N ASP A 167 9.55 1.46 -5.60
CA ASP A 167 9.81 1.31 -7.04
C ASP A 167 8.49 1.21 -7.84
N LEU A 168 7.41 0.66 -7.25
CA LEU A 168 6.09 0.52 -7.87
C LEU A 168 5.29 1.82 -7.89
#